data_d005d77376cd4b7f9876d82a63c70c22
#
_entry.id   d005d77376cd4b7f9876d82a63c70c22
#
_cell.length_a   1.000
_cell.length_b   1.000
_cell.length_c   1.000
_cell.angle_alpha   90.00
_cell.angle_beta   90.00
_cell.angle_gamma   90.00
#
_symmetry.space_group_name_H-M   'P 1'
#
loop_
_entity.id
_entity.type
_entity.pdbx_description
1 polymer ?
#
loop_
_entity_poly.entity_id
_entity_poly.type
_entity_poly.pdbx_seq_one_letter_code
_entity_poly.pdbx_strand_id
1 'polypeptide(L)'
;MASVLPAAPAAEKKRLLPSFDRCAWVALAALVLVFVGQYFAFGYHICPDTRKYIAFSPRVNFLYPWFLAALRGVFGEESYLSWCAIVQNVFLAWSVFSLCEYLRRQLDLSNAGYLGVTFTAGACFLLQLVFTGNHILASNVIFSEGLAYPLYILLIKYTFAAWRYPSLKNALLAALFSFLLIGARGQLSWTLLVVLALGIRAMRAASRSRAVSVAAGAALAAAVFLLCSALNTASNAYKHGFGQNATMGRSVVLATAIWCSEPEDAALFPEDSPERGFLEDVNAFIDKEGCAARCAPEGLIDRFYYFTDLYDTLKDSLSTFMLEYTPLENATAFSVRIALRLAAHRPLSLLRHTSMNFLAGAVRSVAIFSPAFIVLAAVFYLVTLVTALVCRKKGVLVLESRLMLAALLLTLLNCWFVSLGVFALSRYMFYSLPLLYLAAEILFIRLLLLLFKKKPAET
;
A
#
# COMPACT_ATOMS: atom_id res chain seq x y z
N MET A 1 1.84 5.72 -37.81
CA MET A 1 3.07 6.38 -37.35
C MET A 1 3.82 5.48 -36.40
N ALA A 2 4.84 4.80 -36.88
CA ALA A 2 5.71 3.94 -36.07
C ALA A 2 6.63 4.84 -35.26
N SER A 3 6.48 4.86 -33.93
CA SER A 3 7.37 5.55 -33.03
C SER A 3 8.69 4.80 -32.99
N VAL A 4 9.72 5.40 -33.57
CA VAL A 4 11.12 4.97 -33.44
C VAL A 4 11.49 5.03 -31.96
N LEU A 5 11.62 3.87 -31.33
CA LEU A 5 12.22 3.76 -30.00
C LEU A 5 13.70 4.18 -30.12
N PRO A 6 14.21 5.07 -29.28
CA PRO A 6 15.63 5.39 -29.28
C PRO A 6 16.45 4.13 -29.01
N ALA A 7 17.51 3.95 -29.79
CA ALA A 7 18.45 2.84 -29.67
C ALA A 7 18.96 2.72 -28.22
N ALA A 8 19.03 1.48 -27.74
CA ALA A 8 19.59 1.19 -26.44
C ALA A 8 21.01 1.73 -26.35
N PRO A 9 21.38 2.47 -25.28
CA PRO A 9 22.75 2.93 -25.10
C PRO A 9 23.68 1.71 -24.98
N ALA A 10 24.86 1.84 -25.59
CA ALA A 10 25.91 0.83 -25.62
C ALA A 10 26.17 0.23 -24.23
N ALA A 11 26.42 -1.07 -24.21
CA ALA A 11 26.62 -1.87 -23.00
C ALA A 11 27.67 -1.23 -22.07
N GLU A 12 27.19 -0.61 -21.00
CA GLU A 12 28.01 -0.10 -19.92
C GLU A 12 28.66 -1.31 -19.20
N LYS A 13 30.00 -1.36 -19.19
CA LYS A 13 30.79 -2.41 -18.55
C LYS A 13 30.29 -2.62 -17.12
N LYS A 14 29.84 -3.83 -16.81
CA LYS A 14 29.43 -4.31 -15.48
C LYS A 14 30.51 -4.02 -14.44
N ARG A 15 30.37 -2.97 -13.66
CA ARG A 15 30.96 -2.95 -12.32
C ARG A 15 30.06 -3.76 -11.40
N LEU A 16 30.56 -4.81 -10.79
CA LEU A 16 29.81 -5.75 -9.92
C LEU A 16 29.24 -5.09 -8.67
N LEU A 17 29.78 -3.94 -8.24
CA LEU A 17 29.22 -3.09 -7.17
C LEU A 17 29.24 -1.63 -7.64
N PRO A 18 28.16 -0.89 -7.50
CA PRO A 18 28.18 0.54 -7.76
C PRO A 18 29.11 1.21 -6.73
N SER A 19 30.15 1.92 -7.21
CA SER A 19 30.91 2.81 -6.35
C SER A 19 30.00 3.97 -5.94
N PHE A 20 29.64 4.04 -4.67
CA PHE A 20 28.94 5.19 -4.10
C PHE A 20 29.94 6.34 -3.95
N ASP A 21 29.57 7.52 -4.39
CA ASP A 21 30.34 8.72 -4.15
C ASP A 21 30.13 9.23 -2.70
N ARG A 22 30.89 10.27 -2.32
CA ARG A 22 30.79 10.85 -0.97
C ARG A 22 29.38 11.33 -0.64
N CYS A 23 28.68 11.89 -1.63
CA CYS A 23 27.32 12.39 -1.46
C CYS A 23 26.33 11.26 -1.14
N ALA A 24 26.46 10.10 -1.79
CA ALA A 24 25.65 8.92 -1.54
C ALA A 24 25.89 8.36 -0.11
N TRP A 25 27.14 8.33 0.34
CA TRP A 25 27.45 7.92 1.71
C TRP A 25 26.90 8.88 2.76
N VAL A 26 26.97 10.19 2.53
CA VAL A 26 26.37 11.20 3.41
C VAL A 26 24.86 11.03 3.48
N ALA A 27 24.19 10.81 2.35
CA ALA A 27 22.75 10.58 2.29
C ALA A 27 22.33 9.31 3.06
N LEU A 28 23.06 8.21 2.89
CA LEU A 28 22.80 6.96 3.62
C LEU A 28 23.01 7.15 5.12
N ALA A 29 24.13 7.78 5.51
CA ALA A 29 24.44 8.03 6.93
C ALA A 29 23.37 8.92 7.59
N ALA A 30 22.89 9.97 6.89
CA ALA A 30 21.82 10.82 7.39
C ALA A 30 20.50 10.07 7.58
N LEU A 31 20.10 9.22 6.61
CA LEU A 31 18.90 8.39 6.74
C LEU A 31 19.00 7.39 7.90
N VAL A 32 20.15 6.72 8.03
CA VAL A 32 20.40 5.80 9.15
C VAL A 32 20.35 6.55 10.47
N LEU A 33 21.00 7.72 10.57
CA LEU A 33 20.98 8.53 11.77
C LEU A 33 19.55 8.95 12.16
N VAL A 34 18.75 9.40 11.21
CA VAL A 34 17.36 9.80 11.45
C VAL A 34 16.51 8.61 11.90
N PHE A 35 16.50 7.51 11.15
CA PHE A 35 15.59 6.39 11.44
C PHE A 35 16.06 5.55 12.63
N VAL A 36 17.34 5.18 12.68
CA VAL A 36 17.89 4.41 13.83
C VAL A 36 18.04 5.30 15.06
N GLY A 37 18.37 6.58 14.88
CA GLY A 37 18.42 7.56 15.98
C GLY A 37 17.07 7.71 16.69
N GLN A 38 15.96 7.66 15.97
CA GLN A 38 14.62 7.62 16.58
C GLN A 38 14.41 6.41 17.49
N TYR A 39 14.91 5.25 17.11
CA TYR A 39 14.85 4.08 17.98
C TYR A 39 15.62 4.32 19.31
N PHE A 40 16.80 4.88 19.25
CA PHE A 40 17.57 5.20 20.47
C PHE A 40 16.93 6.30 21.31
N ALA A 41 16.17 7.22 20.70
CA ALA A 41 15.48 8.27 21.43
C ALA A 41 14.16 7.81 22.08
N PHE A 42 13.40 6.93 21.41
CA PHE A 42 12.02 6.59 21.78
C PHE A 42 11.78 5.09 22.02
N GLY A 43 12.76 4.23 21.73
CA GLY A 43 12.63 2.78 21.82
C GLY A 43 11.68 2.21 20.77
N TYR A 44 11.21 0.98 21.03
CA TYR A 44 10.14 0.35 20.26
C TYR A 44 8.79 0.49 20.95
N HIS A 45 7.71 0.38 20.18
CA HIS A 45 6.35 0.49 20.69
C HIS A 45 5.53 -0.76 20.34
N ILE A 46 4.75 -1.23 21.31
CA ILE A 46 3.81 -2.34 21.16
C ILE A 46 2.41 -1.76 20.94
N CYS A 47 1.76 -2.16 19.86
CA CYS A 47 0.36 -1.82 19.57
C CYS A 47 -0.54 -3.06 19.75
N PRO A 48 -1.88 -2.92 19.77
CA PRO A 48 -2.80 -4.05 19.88
C PRO A 48 -2.58 -5.15 18.85
N ASP A 49 -2.17 -4.77 17.62
CA ASP A 49 -1.88 -5.73 16.56
C ASP A 49 -0.61 -6.54 16.80
N THR A 50 0.36 -6.03 17.58
CA THR A 50 1.61 -6.74 17.90
C THR A 50 1.35 -8.10 18.51
N ARG A 51 0.38 -8.20 19.43
CA ARG A 51 -0.01 -9.46 20.07
C ARG A 51 -0.51 -10.49 19.07
N LYS A 52 -1.26 -10.04 18.04
CA LYS A 52 -1.76 -10.91 16.97
C LYS A 52 -0.62 -11.52 16.15
N TYR A 53 0.44 -10.75 15.89
CA TYR A 53 1.62 -11.24 15.15
C TYR A 53 2.46 -12.20 15.97
N ILE A 54 2.69 -11.91 17.25
CA ILE A 54 3.46 -12.78 18.16
C ILE A 54 2.73 -14.12 18.36
N ALA A 55 1.40 -14.08 18.50
CA ALA A 55 0.56 -15.26 18.66
C ALA A 55 0.29 -16.01 17.34
N PHE A 56 0.82 -15.57 16.22
CA PHE A 56 0.51 -16.13 14.89
C PHE A 56 -0.99 -16.18 14.61
N SER A 57 -1.75 -15.17 15.01
CA SER A 57 -3.20 -15.16 14.77
C SER A 57 -3.52 -15.53 13.31
N PRO A 58 -4.49 -16.44 13.05
CA PRO A 58 -4.88 -16.81 11.69
C PRO A 58 -5.46 -15.66 10.88
N ARG A 59 -5.73 -14.52 11.53
CA ARG A 59 -6.22 -13.29 10.91
C ARG A 59 -5.11 -12.41 10.30
N VAL A 60 -3.82 -12.76 10.50
CA VAL A 60 -2.67 -12.02 9.98
C VAL A 60 -1.94 -12.81 8.90
N ASN A 61 -1.30 -12.12 7.98
CA ASN A 61 -0.53 -12.76 6.92
C ASN A 61 0.80 -13.33 7.46
N PHE A 62 1.31 -14.34 6.79
CA PHE A 62 2.40 -15.19 7.26
C PHE A 62 3.73 -14.47 7.49
N LEU A 63 4.09 -13.49 6.65
CA LEU A 63 5.47 -13.01 6.59
C LEU A 63 5.91 -12.33 7.89
N TYR A 64 5.08 -11.45 8.45
CA TYR A 64 5.48 -10.68 9.63
C TYR A 64 5.59 -11.54 10.91
N PRO A 65 4.64 -12.47 11.21
CA PRO A 65 4.84 -13.44 12.30
C PRO A 65 6.10 -14.27 12.18
N TRP A 66 6.42 -14.77 10.96
CA TRP A 66 7.64 -15.55 10.74
C TRP A 66 8.91 -14.70 10.83
N PHE A 67 8.85 -13.43 10.41
CA PHE A 67 9.94 -12.47 10.63
C PHE A 67 10.23 -12.28 12.12
N LEU A 68 9.19 -12.07 12.95
CA LEU A 68 9.35 -11.98 14.40
C LEU A 68 9.90 -13.27 15.01
N ALA A 69 9.41 -14.42 14.57
CA ALA A 69 9.88 -15.72 15.05
C ALA A 69 11.36 -15.96 14.68
N ALA A 70 11.79 -15.56 13.50
CA ALA A 70 13.19 -15.64 13.08
C ALA A 70 14.09 -14.76 13.96
N LEU A 71 13.68 -13.51 14.23
CA LEU A 71 14.43 -12.62 15.12
C LEU A 71 14.48 -13.14 16.55
N ARG A 72 13.37 -13.71 17.04
CA ARG A 72 13.32 -14.36 18.36
C ARG A 72 14.27 -15.56 18.44
N GLY A 73 14.37 -16.36 17.38
CA GLY A 73 15.33 -17.48 17.29
C GLY A 73 16.79 -17.04 17.30
N VAL A 74 17.11 -15.87 16.71
CA VAL A 74 18.48 -15.35 16.63
C VAL A 74 18.89 -14.56 17.88
N PHE A 75 17.99 -13.69 18.39
CA PHE A 75 18.31 -12.71 19.43
C PHE A 75 17.73 -13.06 20.81
N GLY A 76 16.98 -14.13 20.93
CA GLY A 76 16.34 -14.56 22.18
C GLY A 76 15.08 -13.77 22.54
N GLU A 77 14.36 -14.26 23.55
CA GLU A 77 13.06 -13.76 23.98
C GLU A 77 13.08 -12.31 24.47
N GLU A 78 14.13 -11.92 25.15
CA GLU A 78 14.20 -10.61 25.82
C GLU A 78 14.51 -9.45 24.87
N SER A 79 15.23 -9.70 23.77
CA SER A 79 15.78 -8.63 22.93
C SER A 79 15.22 -8.59 21.51
N TYR A 80 14.50 -9.62 21.05
CA TYR A 80 14.07 -9.71 19.64
C TYR A 80 13.15 -8.55 19.17
N LEU A 81 12.34 -7.96 20.06
CA LEU A 81 11.51 -6.82 19.70
C LEU A 81 12.33 -5.55 19.47
N SER A 82 13.36 -5.34 20.28
CA SER A 82 14.34 -4.26 20.08
C SER A 82 15.05 -4.42 18.73
N TRP A 83 15.53 -5.63 18.44
CA TRP A 83 16.16 -5.94 17.15
C TRP A 83 15.18 -5.82 15.99
N CYS A 84 13.90 -6.15 16.20
CA CYS A 84 12.88 -5.94 15.19
C CYS A 84 12.79 -4.46 14.76
N ALA A 85 12.70 -3.55 15.73
CA ALA A 85 12.65 -2.12 15.44
C ALA A 85 13.95 -1.63 14.77
N ILE A 86 15.12 -2.07 15.23
CA ILE A 86 16.40 -1.72 14.59
C ILE A 86 16.44 -2.18 13.14
N VAL A 87 16.11 -3.45 12.88
CA VAL A 87 16.09 -4.03 11.52
C VAL A 87 15.10 -3.31 10.62
N GLN A 88 13.90 -2.99 11.11
CA GLN A 88 12.90 -2.22 10.37
C GLN A 88 13.43 -0.82 9.98
N ASN A 89 14.07 -0.12 10.91
CA ASN A 89 14.64 1.21 10.66
C ASN A 89 15.82 1.18 9.67
N VAL A 90 16.74 0.22 9.81
CA VAL A 90 17.86 0.03 8.89
C VAL A 90 17.33 -0.32 7.49
N PHE A 91 16.33 -1.20 7.41
CA PHE A 91 15.74 -1.60 6.14
C PHE A 91 14.98 -0.45 5.48
N LEU A 92 14.30 0.40 6.25
CA LEU A 92 13.65 1.61 5.75
C LEU A 92 14.69 2.60 5.19
N ALA A 93 15.76 2.90 5.97
CA ALA A 93 16.85 3.76 5.51
C ALA A 93 17.46 3.27 4.20
N TRP A 94 17.76 1.97 4.12
CA TRP A 94 18.30 1.35 2.90
C TRP A 94 17.35 1.42 1.73
N SER A 95 16.05 1.19 1.94
CA SER A 95 15.05 1.20 0.87
C SER A 95 14.86 2.60 0.29
N VAL A 96 14.77 3.62 1.15
CA VAL A 96 14.71 5.04 0.74
C VAL A 96 15.96 5.43 -0.02
N PHE A 97 17.14 5.15 0.53
CA PHE A 97 18.43 5.38 -0.13
C PHE A 97 18.49 4.72 -1.51
N SER A 98 18.09 3.44 -1.58
CA SER A 98 18.12 2.64 -2.81
C SER A 98 17.21 3.19 -3.91
N LEU A 99 16.04 3.73 -3.56
CA LEU A 99 15.14 4.41 -4.50
C LEU A 99 15.74 5.76 -4.95
N CYS A 100 16.19 6.60 -4.01
CA CYS A 100 16.74 7.94 -4.32
C CYS A 100 17.99 7.82 -5.19
N GLU A 101 18.90 6.90 -4.88
CA GLU A 101 20.09 6.64 -5.70
C GLU A 101 19.74 6.12 -7.09
N TYR A 102 18.72 5.27 -7.20
CA TYR A 102 18.20 4.84 -8.49
C TYR A 102 17.65 6.03 -9.30
N LEU A 103 16.82 6.88 -8.68
CA LEU A 103 16.26 8.07 -9.33
C LEU A 103 17.35 9.07 -9.73
N ARG A 104 18.37 9.28 -8.87
CA ARG A 104 19.52 10.11 -9.18
C ARG A 104 20.16 9.71 -10.51
N ARG A 105 20.48 8.43 -10.66
CA ARG A 105 21.11 7.88 -11.87
C ARG A 105 20.20 7.93 -13.10
N GLN A 106 18.90 7.69 -12.90
CA GLN A 106 17.95 7.62 -14.00
C GLN A 106 17.56 9.01 -14.55
N LEU A 107 17.55 10.00 -13.68
CA LEU A 107 17.13 11.37 -13.99
C LEU A 107 18.32 12.33 -14.08
N ASP A 108 19.53 11.84 -13.89
CA ASP A 108 20.76 12.66 -13.88
C ASP A 108 20.62 13.87 -12.92
N LEU A 109 20.29 13.56 -11.65
CA LEU A 109 20.14 14.60 -10.64
C LEU A 109 21.52 15.09 -10.18
N SER A 110 21.67 16.41 -10.05
CA SER A 110 22.83 17.00 -9.39
C SER A 110 22.92 16.55 -7.92
N ASN A 111 24.07 16.73 -7.29
CA ASN A 111 24.24 16.39 -5.88
C ASN A 111 23.24 17.12 -4.99
N ALA A 112 22.97 18.39 -5.24
CA ALA A 112 21.96 19.16 -4.49
C ALA A 112 20.55 18.62 -4.73
N GLY A 113 20.18 18.30 -5.98
CA GLY A 113 18.90 17.68 -6.29
C GLY A 113 18.73 16.30 -5.67
N TYR A 114 19.79 15.50 -5.64
CA TYR A 114 19.79 14.19 -4.98
C TYR A 114 19.59 14.29 -3.46
N LEU A 115 20.31 15.21 -2.80
CA LEU A 115 20.14 15.44 -1.36
C LEU A 115 18.76 16.00 -1.04
N GLY A 116 18.20 16.91 -1.87
CA GLY A 116 16.84 17.40 -1.74
C GLY A 116 15.82 16.27 -1.79
N VAL A 117 15.87 15.44 -2.83
CA VAL A 117 14.99 14.27 -3.00
C VAL A 117 15.13 13.28 -1.83
N THR A 118 16.35 13.04 -1.34
CA THR A 118 16.58 12.16 -0.19
C THR A 118 16.03 12.75 1.10
N PHE A 119 16.20 14.07 1.28
CA PHE A 119 15.61 14.78 2.43
C PHE A 119 14.09 14.72 2.40
N THR A 120 13.46 15.02 1.26
CA THR A 120 12.00 14.95 1.10
C THR A 120 11.48 13.54 1.40
N ALA A 121 12.16 12.50 0.88
CA ALA A 121 11.79 11.11 1.17
C ALA A 121 11.85 10.79 2.67
N GLY A 122 12.91 11.19 3.35
CA GLY A 122 13.06 11.03 4.80
C GLY A 122 12.03 11.85 5.58
N ALA A 123 11.83 13.12 5.21
CA ALA A 123 10.87 14.02 5.84
C ALA A 123 9.43 13.52 5.72
N CYS A 124 9.05 12.88 4.62
CA CYS A 124 7.73 12.26 4.47
C CYS A 124 7.45 11.24 5.59
N PHE A 125 8.43 10.46 6.02
CA PHE A 125 8.26 9.53 7.13
C PHE A 125 8.14 10.24 8.48
N LEU A 126 8.76 11.41 8.64
CA LEU A 126 8.55 12.25 9.82
C LEU A 126 7.16 12.93 9.81
N LEU A 127 6.65 13.31 8.64
CA LEU A 127 5.28 13.82 8.50
C LEU A 127 4.23 12.80 8.91
N GLN A 128 4.53 11.51 8.88
CA GLN A 128 3.64 10.47 9.39
C GLN A 128 3.28 10.72 10.86
N LEU A 129 4.21 11.19 11.68
CA LEU A 129 3.98 11.53 13.10
C LEU A 129 2.86 12.57 13.23
N VAL A 130 2.86 13.57 12.35
CA VAL A 130 1.85 14.64 12.33
C VAL A 130 0.50 14.09 11.82
N PHE A 131 0.51 13.34 10.73
CA PHE A 131 -0.73 12.90 10.07
C PHE A 131 -1.45 11.78 10.82
N THR A 132 -0.73 11.02 11.65
CA THR A 132 -1.33 9.96 12.46
C THR A 132 -1.60 10.38 13.90
N GLY A 133 -1.13 11.55 14.31
CA GLY A 133 -1.16 12.00 15.72
C GLY A 133 -0.30 11.15 16.66
N ASN A 134 0.57 10.30 16.12
CA ASN A 134 1.49 9.46 16.89
C ASN A 134 2.81 10.18 17.10
N HIS A 135 3.44 9.91 18.25
CA HIS A 135 4.76 10.45 18.57
C HIS A 135 5.91 9.53 18.15
N ILE A 136 5.60 8.36 17.60
CA ILE A 136 6.56 7.30 17.28
C ILE A 136 6.40 6.91 15.81
N LEU A 137 7.53 6.82 15.09
CA LEU A 137 7.54 6.35 13.70
C LEU A 137 7.00 4.93 13.58
N ALA A 138 6.30 4.65 12.48
CA ALA A 138 5.80 3.32 12.19
C ALA A 138 6.91 2.25 12.16
N SER A 139 8.14 2.60 11.79
CA SER A 139 9.29 1.71 11.82
C SER A 139 9.74 1.31 13.23
N ASN A 140 9.37 2.08 14.27
CA ASN A 140 9.60 1.74 15.68
C ASN A 140 8.43 0.96 16.32
N VAL A 141 7.29 0.92 15.64
CA VAL A 141 6.15 0.12 16.12
C VAL A 141 6.32 -1.33 15.63
N ILE A 142 6.08 -2.27 16.53
CA ILE A 142 6.14 -3.71 16.20
C ILE A 142 4.86 -4.13 15.50
N PHE A 143 4.79 -3.86 14.21
CA PHE A 143 3.65 -4.20 13.35
C PHE A 143 4.07 -4.31 11.88
N SER A 144 3.21 -4.89 11.06
CA SER A 144 3.56 -5.26 9.68
C SER A 144 3.93 -4.08 8.77
N GLU A 145 3.48 -2.85 9.08
CA GLU A 145 3.85 -1.64 8.35
C GLU A 145 5.35 -1.34 8.42
N GLY A 146 5.99 -1.63 9.57
CA GLY A 146 7.44 -1.47 9.70
C GLY A 146 8.26 -2.25 8.66
N LEU A 147 7.74 -3.41 8.24
CA LEU A 147 8.33 -4.21 7.16
C LEU A 147 7.74 -3.86 5.79
N ALA A 148 6.46 -3.52 5.72
CA ALA A 148 5.77 -3.30 4.46
C ALA A 148 6.17 -1.98 3.78
N TYR A 149 6.45 -0.91 4.51
CA TYR A 149 6.90 0.35 3.91
C TYR A 149 8.22 0.21 3.13
N PRO A 150 9.30 -0.35 3.70
CA PRO A 150 10.54 -0.56 2.94
C PRO A 150 10.35 -1.49 1.74
N LEU A 151 9.54 -2.54 1.86
CA LEU A 151 9.22 -3.44 0.76
C LEU A 151 8.46 -2.71 -0.37
N TYR A 152 7.53 -1.81 -0.01
CA TYR A 152 6.80 -1.01 -0.98
C TYR A 152 7.70 -0.05 -1.75
N ILE A 153 8.64 0.61 -1.07
CA ILE A 153 9.64 1.49 -1.70
C ILE A 153 10.49 0.71 -2.71
N LEU A 154 10.90 -0.50 -2.35
CA LEU A 154 11.65 -1.37 -3.28
C LEU A 154 10.78 -1.85 -4.44
N LEU A 155 9.50 -2.17 -4.21
CA LEU A 155 8.57 -2.48 -5.30
C LEU A 155 8.48 -1.30 -6.28
N ILE A 156 8.34 -0.06 -5.80
CA ILE A 156 8.32 1.15 -6.64
C ILE A 156 9.60 1.26 -7.47
N LYS A 157 10.77 1.10 -6.85
CA LYS A 157 12.05 1.12 -7.55
C LYS A 157 12.08 0.12 -8.71
N TYR A 158 11.72 -1.13 -8.46
CA TYR A 158 11.74 -2.17 -9.48
C TYR A 158 10.62 -2.07 -10.49
N THR A 159 9.46 -1.52 -10.10
CA THR A 159 8.39 -1.14 -11.03
C THR A 159 8.88 -0.10 -12.03
N PHE A 160 9.55 0.95 -11.55
CA PHE A 160 10.09 1.99 -12.40
C PHE A 160 11.24 1.47 -13.28
N ALA A 161 12.10 0.61 -12.73
CA ALA A 161 13.16 -0.07 -13.50
C ALA A 161 12.59 -0.96 -14.61
N ALA A 162 11.58 -1.78 -14.32
CA ALA A 162 10.92 -2.64 -15.30
C ALA A 162 10.14 -1.83 -16.34
N TRP A 163 9.60 -0.68 -15.95
CA TRP A 163 8.94 0.21 -16.88
C TRP A 163 9.93 0.83 -17.87
N ARG A 164 11.08 1.29 -17.39
CA ARG A 164 12.12 1.92 -18.22
C ARG A 164 12.88 0.91 -19.07
N TYR A 165 13.31 -0.17 -18.46
CA TYR A 165 14.08 -1.26 -19.06
C TYR A 165 13.30 -2.58 -18.94
N PRO A 166 12.33 -2.80 -19.85
CA PRO A 166 11.50 -4.01 -19.78
C PRO A 166 12.38 -5.25 -19.94
N SER A 167 12.46 -6.04 -18.87
CA SER A 167 13.18 -7.31 -18.85
C SER A 167 12.49 -8.27 -17.89
N LEU A 168 12.62 -9.54 -18.14
CA LEU A 168 12.09 -10.58 -17.25
C LEU A 168 12.70 -10.45 -15.84
N LYS A 169 13.99 -10.13 -15.73
CA LYS A 169 14.67 -9.92 -14.44
C LYS A 169 13.99 -8.84 -13.61
N ASN A 170 13.72 -7.66 -14.20
CA ASN A 170 13.08 -6.56 -13.48
C ASN A 170 11.62 -6.88 -13.12
N ALA A 171 10.89 -7.58 -14.00
CA ALA A 171 9.53 -8.03 -13.71
C ALA A 171 9.51 -9.05 -12.56
N LEU A 172 10.45 -10.00 -12.53
CA LEU A 172 10.58 -10.97 -11.43
C LEU A 172 10.97 -10.30 -10.11
N LEU A 173 11.84 -9.29 -10.11
CA LEU A 173 12.17 -8.53 -8.90
C LEU A 173 10.94 -7.75 -8.38
N ALA A 174 10.16 -7.13 -9.27
CA ALA A 174 8.90 -6.50 -8.87
C ALA A 174 7.89 -7.53 -8.32
N ALA A 175 7.81 -8.71 -8.93
CA ALA A 175 6.97 -9.81 -8.45
C ALA A 175 7.42 -10.33 -7.08
N LEU A 176 8.73 -10.44 -6.83
CA LEU A 176 9.29 -10.82 -5.53
C LEU A 176 8.90 -9.82 -4.45
N PHE A 177 9.08 -8.51 -4.70
CA PHE A 177 8.69 -7.50 -3.71
C PHE A 177 7.18 -7.40 -3.53
N SER A 178 6.38 -7.63 -4.56
CA SER A 178 4.93 -7.76 -4.44
C SER A 178 4.54 -8.97 -3.58
N PHE A 179 5.17 -10.12 -3.79
CA PHE A 179 4.97 -11.32 -2.97
C PHE A 179 5.28 -11.06 -1.48
N LEU A 180 6.45 -10.51 -1.17
CA LEU A 180 6.83 -10.19 0.21
C LEU A 180 5.87 -9.16 0.82
N LEU A 181 5.46 -8.17 0.03
CA LEU A 181 4.56 -7.12 0.47
C LEU A 181 3.15 -7.66 0.80
N ILE A 182 2.59 -8.51 -0.07
CA ILE A 182 1.30 -9.18 0.16
C ILE A 182 1.42 -10.13 1.35
N GLY A 183 2.53 -10.84 1.48
CA GLY A 183 2.82 -11.71 2.62
C GLY A 183 2.92 -10.96 3.95
N ALA A 184 3.33 -9.68 3.93
CA ALA A 184 3.30 -8.80 5.10
C ALA A 184 1.89 -8.21 5.33
N ARG A 185 1.21 -7.76 4.24
CA ARG A 185 -0.10 -7.07 4.31
C ARG A 185 -0.99 -7.40 3.12
N GLY A 186 -2.03 -8.17 3.36
CA GLY A 186 -2.98 -8.60 2.33
C GLY A 186 -3.70 -7.47 1.60
N GLN A 187 -3.89 -6.30 2.23
CA GLN A 187 -4.49 -5.12 1.59
C GLN A 187 -3.72 -4.64 0.36
N LEU A 188 -2.43 -4.98 0.26
CA LEU A 188 -1.58 -4.59 -0.87
C LEU A 188 -1.63 -5.59 -2.03
N SER A 189 -2.59 -6.52 -2.03
CA SER A 189 -2.82 -7.48 -3.13
C SER A 189 -3.09 -6.80 -4.49
N TRP A 190 -3.51 -5.54 -4.51
CA TRP A 190 -3.64 -4.77 -5.75
C TRP A 190 -2.31 -4.64 -6.52
N THR A 191 -1.16 -4.83 -5.85
CA THR A 191 0.15 -4.85 -6.52
C THR A 191 0.31 -5.98 -7.52
N LEU A 192 -0.57 -7.01 -7.48
CA LEU A 192 -0.68 -8.03 -8.52
C LEU A 192 -1.02 -7.43 -9.90
N LEU A 193 -1.77 -6.32 -9.95
CA LEU A 193 -2.03 -5.59 -11.19
C LEU A 193 -0.74 -4.98 -11.76
N VAL A 194 0.16 -4.52 -10.89
CA VAL A 194 1.48 -4.03 -11.29
C VAL A 194 2.31 -5.18 -11.85
N VAL A 195 2.35 -6.33 -11.16
CA VAL A 195 3.07 -7.54 -11.60
C VAL A 195 2.55 -8.00 -12.95
N LEU A 196 1.22 -8.07 -13.15
CA LEU A 196 0.58 -8.39 -14.42
C LEU A 196 1.05 -7.46 -15.54
N ALA A 197 0.95 -6.15 -15.32
CA ALA A 197 1.33 -5.14 -16.32
C ALA A 197 2.81 -5.21 -16.69
N LEU A 198 3.70 -5.41 -15.72
CA LEU A 198 5.14 -5.52 -15.93
C LEU A 198 5.51 -6.84 -16.61
N GLY A 199 4.85 -7.94 -16.28
CA GLY A 199 5.01 -9.24 -16.94
C GLY A 199 4.63 -9.14 -18.43
N ILE A 200 3.47 -8.58 -18.74
CA ILE A 200 3.03 -8.31 -20.13
C ILE A 200 4.07 -7.45 -20.86
N ARG A 201 4.54 -6.38 -20.23
CA ARG A 201 5.49 -5.47 -20.83
C ARG A 201 6.85 -6.13 -21.11
N ALA A 202 7.37 -6.93 -20.18
CA ALA A 202 8.62 -7.65 -20.35
C ALA A 202 8.56 -8.65 -21.51
N MET A 203 7.46 -9.39 -21.64
CA MET A 203 7.24 -10.35 -22.72
C MET A 203 7.05 -9.67 -24.08
N ARG A 204 6.37 -8.52 -24.12
CA ARG A 204 6.25 -7.70 -25.32
C ARG A 204 7.59 -7.18 -25.80
N ALA A 205 8.45 -6.73 -24.87
CA ALA A 205 9.81 -6.31 -25.19
C ALA A 205 10.70 -7.44 -25.74
N ALA A 206 10.38 -8.70 -25.36
CA ALA A 206 11.01 -9.90 -25.92
C ALA A 206 10.37 -10.37 -27.24
N SER A 207 9.64 -9.49 -27.94
CA SER A 207 9.00 -9.75 -29.24
C SER A 207 7.99 -10.90 -29.26
N ARG A 208 7.38 -11.20 -28.09
CA ARG A 208 6.34 -12.23 -28.00
C ARG A 208 4.98 -11.71 -28.48
N SER A 209 4.13 -12.62 -28.95
CA SER A 209 2.77 -12.26 -29.37
C SER A 209 1.97 -11.63 -28.21
N ARG A 210 0.89 -10.91 -28.54
CA ARG A 210 0.04 -10.27 -27.51
C ARG A 210 -0.58 -11.30 -26.56
N ALA A 211 -1.08 -12.42 -27.11
CA ALA A 211 -1.70 -13.48 -26.31
C ALA A 211 -0.69 -14.12 -25.34
N VAL A 212 0.50 -14.49 -25.84
CA VAL A 212 1.57 -15.06 -24.99
C VAL A 212 2.00 -14.07 -23.90
N SER A 213 2.09 -12.77 -24.22
CA SER A 213 2.48 -11.76 -23.24
C SER A 213 1.44 -11.59 -22.14
N VAL A 214 0.14 -11.58 -22.50
CA VAL A 214 -0.94 -11.51 -21.50
C VAL A 214 -0.98 -12.77 -20.65
N ALA A 215 -0.88 -13.95 -21.26
CA ALA A 215 -0.86 -15.21 -20.55
C ALA A 215 0.32 -15.31 -19.57
N ALA A 216 1.52 -14.90 -19.97
CA ALA A 216 2.71 -14.91 -19.10
C ALA A 216 2.59 -13.91 -17.96
N GLY A 217 2.07 -12.70 -18.22
CA GLY A 217 1.81 -11.72 -17.16
C GLY A 217 0.77 -12.22 -16.16
N ALA A 218 -0.32 -12.83 -16.65
CA ALA A 218 -1.35 -13.42 -15.81
C ALA A 218 -0.81 -14.62 -15.00
N ALA A 219 -0.01 -15.48 -15.60
CA ALA A 219 0.63 -16.59 -14.92
C ALA A 219 1.58 -16.11 -13.80
N LEU A 220 2.35 -15.05 -14.04
CA LEU A 220 3.24 -14.48 -13.02
C LEU A 220 2.44 -13.89 -11.83
N ALA A 221 1.38 -13.14 -12.10
CA ALA A 221 0.52 -12.58 -11.05
C ALA A 221 -0.21 -13.71 -10.28
N ALA A 222 -0.72 -14.72 -10.98
CA ALA A 222 -1.34 -15.89 -10.36
C ALA A 222 -0.36 -16.69 -9.50
N ALA A 223 0.89 -16.87 -9.95
CA ALA A 223 1.92 -17.55 -9.18
C ALA A 223 2.22 -16.82 -7.86
N VAL A 224 2.33 -15.50 -7.88
CA VAL A 224 2.48 -14.68 -6.66
C VAL A 224 1.30 -14.87 -5.71
N PHE A 225 0.07 -14.77 -6.22
CA PHE A 225 -1.14 -14.95 -5.42
C PHE A 225 -1.24 -16.35 -4.80
N LEU A 226 -1.04 -17.39 -5.60
CA LEU A 226 -1.11 -18.79 -5.17
C LEU A 226 -0.03 -19.10 -4.13
N LEU A 227 1.20 -18.61 -4.32
CA LEU A 227 2.28 -18.78 -3.36
C LEU A 227 1.98 -18.11 -2.03
N CYS A 228 1.47 -16.86 -2.04
CA CYS A 228 1.04 -16.19 -0.83
C CYS A 228 -0.08 -16.97 -0.11
N SER A 229 -1.07 -17.45 -0.86
CA SER A 229 -2.16 -18.24 -0.31
C SER A 229 -1.67 -19.56 0.29
N ALA A 230 -0.81 -20.28 -0.42
CA ALA A 230 -0.24 -21.53 0.05
C ALA A 230 0.58 -21.36 1.34
N LEU A 231 1.40 -20.31 1.43
CA LEU A 231 2.20 -20.03 2.62
C LEU A 231 1.35 -19.58 3.81
N ASN A 232 0.28 -18.81 3.59
CA ASN A 232 -0.67 -18.51 4.65
C ASN A 232 -1.37 -19.79 5.16
N THR A 233 -1.83 -20.64 4.25
CA THR A 233 -2.44 -21.92 4.58
C THR A 233 -1.47 -22.84 5.34
N ALA A 234 -0.23 -22.97 4.86
CA ALA A 234 0.79 -23.76 5.53
C ALA A 234 1.16 -23.22 6.91
N SER A 235 1.25 -21.90 7.06
CA SER A 235 1.50 -21.25 8.35
C SER A 235 0.38 -21.52 9.35
N ASN A 236 -0.88 -21.45 8.92
CA ASN A 236 -2.03 -21.77 9.76
C ASN A 236 -2.09 -23.25 10.11
N ALA A 237 -1.81 -24.15 9.15
CA ALA A 237 -1.76 -25.58 9.41
C ALA A 237 -0.68 -25.94 10.45
N TYR A 238 0.50 -25.34 10.31
CA TYR A 238 1.60 -25.58 11.25
C TYR A 238 1.31 -25.05 12.66
N LYS A 239 0.70 -23.86 12.79
CA LYS A 239 0.49 -23.21 14.09
C LYS A 239 -0.82 -23.60 14.78
N HIS A 240 -1.87 -23.88 14.01
CA HIS A 240 -3.22 -24.05 14.52
C HIS A 240 -3.87 -25.39 14.15
N GLY A 241 -3.19 -26.25 13.37
CA GLY A 241 -3.71 -27.55 12.94
C GLY A 241 -4.78 -27.50 11.85
N PHE A 242 -5.14 -26.32 11.32
CA PHE A 242 -6.13 -26.19 10.24
C PHE A 242 -5.54 -25.50 9.01
N GLY A 243 -5.69 -26.14 7.85
CA GLY A 243 -5.11 -25.71 6.56
C GLY A 243 -5.93 -24.67 5.82
N GLN A 244 -6.54 -23.69 6.51
CA GLN A 244 -7.32 -22.67 5.85
C GLN A 244 -6.68 -21.30 5.91
N ASN A 245 -6.85 -20.52 4.82
CA ASN A 245 -6.44 -19.14 4.77
C ASN A 245 -7.49 -18.25 5.45
N ALA A 246 -7.41 -18.11 6.78
CA ALA A 246 -8.35 -17.35 7.59
C ALA A 246 -7.98 -15.87 7.72
N THR A 247 -7.45 -15.25 6.66
CA THR A 247 -7.04 -13.84 6.68
C THR A 247 -8.22 -12.87 6.88
N MET A 248 -7.92 -11.70 7.47
CA MET A 248 -8.91 -10.65 7.79
C MET A 248 -9.73 -10.13 6.61
N GLY A 249 -9.32 -10.37 5.36
CA GLY A 249 -10.03 -9.87 4.19
C GLY A 249 -11.51 -10.22 4.11
N ARG A 250 -11.91 -11.27 4.80
CA ARG A 250 -13.28 -11.79 4.84
C ARG A 250 -14.21 -10.97 5.73
N SER A 251 -13.81 -10.75 6.99
CA SER A 251 -14.57 -9.94 7.93
C SER A 251 -14.63 -8.48 7.51
N VAL A 252 -13.61 -8.01 6.79
CA VAL A 252 -13.52 -6.66 6.25
C VAL A 252 -14.55 -6.40 5.16
N VAL A 253 -14.67 -7.28 4.17
CA VAL A 253 -15.68 -7.15 3.09
C VAL A 253 -17.09 -7.32 3.66
N LEU A 254 -17.29 -8.26 4.57
CA LEU A 254 -18.57 -8.46 5.25
C LEU A 254 -18.95 -7.21 6.07
N ALA A 255 -18.02 -6.65 6.86
CA ALA A 255 -18.29 -5.48 7.68
C ALA A 255 -18.71 -4.27 6.83
N THR A 256 -18.06 -4.06 5.67
CA THR A 256 -18.44 -2.99 4.74
C THR A 256 -19.82 -3.22 4.13
N ALA A 257 -20.16 -4.45 3.77
CA ALA A 257 -21.48 -4.79 3.24
C ALA A 257 -22.58 -4.59 4.29
N ILE A 258 -22.35 -5.06 5.52
CA ILE A 258 -23.29 -4.89 6.65
C ILE A 258 -23.39 -3.42 7.07
N TRP A 259 -22.28 -2.66 7.07
CA TRP A 259 -22.34 -1.22 7.30
C TRP A 259 -23.33 -0.51 6.38
N CYS A 260 -23.45 -0.98 5.13
CA CYS A 260 -24.31 -0.41 4.09
C CYS A 260 -25.69 -1.06 4.03
N SER A 261 -25.99 -2.06 4.86
CA SER A 261 -27.27 -2.80 4.87
C SER A 261 -28.35 -2.11 5.71
N GLU A 262 -29.59 -2.54 5.50
CA GLU A 262 -30.77 -2.16 6.26
C GLU A 262 -31.36 -3.40 6.95
N PRO A 263 -32.19 -3.25 8.00
CA PRO A 263 -32.77 -4.39 8.73
C PRO A 263 -33.54 -5.36 7.82
N GLU A 264 -34.25 -4.84 6.80
CA GLU A 264 -35.07 -5.62 5.86
C GLU A 264 -34.23 -6.56 4.99
N ASP A 265 -32.93 -6.31 4.87
CA ASP A 265 -32.04 -7.11 4.04
C ASP A 265 -31.84 -8.54 4.61
N ALA A 266 -32.20 -8.80 5.87
CA ALA A 266 -32.27 -10.16 6.41
C ALA A 266 -33.24 -11.05 5.63
N ALA A 267 -34.33 -10.48 5.09
CA ALA A 267 -35.33 -11.19 4.27
C ALA A 267 -34.79 -11.65 2.91
N LEU A 268 -33.58 -11.25 2.51
CA LEU A 268 -32.90 -11.79 1.34
C LEU A 268 -32.54 -13.27 1.49
N PHE A 269 -32.52 -13.78 2.71
CA PHE A 269 -32.19 -15.16 3.03
C PHE A 269 -33.42 -15.94 3.51
N PRO A 270 -33.47 -17.27 3.30
CA PRO A 270 -34.59 -18.10 3.78
C PRO A 270 -34.77 -17.96 5.29
N GLU A 271 -36.02 -18.14 5.75
CA GLU A 271 -36.37 -17.94 7.18
C GLU A 271 -35.54 -18.79 8.14
N ASP A 272 -35.31 -20.04 7.82
CA ASP A 272 -34.56 -20.97 8.65
C ASP A 272 -33.05 -21.01 8.35
N SER A 273 -32.53 -20.04 7.56
CA SER A 273 -31.12 -20.05 7.19
C SER A 273 -30.26 -19.44 8.29
N PRO A 274 -29.05 -19.98 8.53
CA PRO A 274 -28.10 -19.38 9.46
C PRO A 274 -27.68 -17.95 9.08
N GLU A 275 -27.72 -17.60 7.78
CA GLU A 275 -27.44 -16.26 7.30
C GLU A 275 -28.48 -15.24 7.75
N ARG A 276 -29.78 -15.63 7.78
CA ARG A 276 -30.85 -14.74 8.25
C ARG A 276 -30.76 -14.52 9.76
N GLY A 277 -30.62 -15.57 10.53
CA GLY A 277 -30.44 -15.46 11.98
C GLY A 277 -29.25 -14.60 12.37
N PHE A 278 -28.12 -14.83 11.67
CA PHE A 278 -26.93 -13.99 11.84
C PHE A 278 -27.20 -12.50 11.56
N LEU A 279 -27.92 -12.16 10.48
CA LEU A 279 -28.23 -10.77 10.14
C LEU A 279 -29.23 -10.14 11.11
N GLU A 280 -30.18 -10.90 11.62
CA GLU A 280 -31.16 -10.42 12.63
C GLU A 280 -30.42 -10.06 13.93
N ASP A 281 -29.52 -10.90 14.43
CA ASP A 281 -28.72 -10.62 15.64
C ASP A 281 -27.74 -9.43 15.40
N VAL A 282 -27.13 -9.37 14.24
CA VAL A 282 -26.26 -8.24 13.89
C VAL A 282 -27.06 -6.94 13.79
N ASN A 283 -28.29 -6.96 13.26
CA ASN A 283 -29.14 -5.76 13.22
C ASN A 283 -29.53 -5.30 14.63
N ALA A 284 -29.90 -6.24 15.54
CA ALA A 284 -30.19 -5.91 16.93
C ALA A 284 -28.96 -5.28 17.63
N PHE A 285 -27.76 -5.79 17.34
CA PHE A 285 -26.51 -5.19 17.81
C PHE A 285 -26.28 -3.79 17.24
N ILE A 286 -26.47 -3.62 15.92
CA ILE A 286 -26.33 -2.32 15.26
C ILE A 286 -27.29 -1.28 15.83
N ASP A 287 -28.55 -1.65 16.09
CA ASP A 287 -29.55 -0.73 16.64
C ASP A 287 -29.20 -0.31 18.06
N LYS A 288 -28.52 -1.16 18.82
CA LYS A 288 -28.01 -0.85 20.16
C LYS A 288 -26.77 0.05 20.13
N GLU A 289 -25.79 -0.25 19.28
CA GLU A 289 -24.47 0.42 19.28
C GLU A 289 -24.38 1.55 18.24
N GLY A 290 -25.35 1.70 17.35
CA GLY A 290 -25.37 2.72 16.30
C GLY A 290 -24.40 2.47 15.14
N CYS A 291 -23.75 1.32 15.01
CA CYS A 291 -22.61 1.08 14.13
C CYS A 291 -23.00 0.70 12.69
N ALA A 292 -23.82 1.53 12.00
CA ALA A 292 -24.17 1.37 10.60
C ALA A 292 -24.32 2.70 9.87
N ALA A 293 -24.35 2.64 8.53
CA ALA A 293 -24.49 3.81 7.67
C ALA A 293 -25.81 4.57 7.87
N ARG A 294 -26.89 3.84 8.25
CA ARG A 294 -28.20 4.42 8.55
C ARG A 294 -28.21 5.30 9.82
N CYS A 295 -27.30 5.01 10.76
CA CYS A 295 -27.14 5.77 12.00
C CYS A 295 -26.17 6.95 11.85
N ALA A 296 -25.44 7.04 10.74
CA ALA A 296 -24.39 8.02 10.54
C ALA A 296 -24.96 9.41 10.20
N PRO A 297 -24.31 10.50 10.64
CA PRO A 297 -24.70 11.87 10.32
C PRO A 297 -24.64 12.13 8.80
N GLU A 298 -25.35 13.18 8.34
CA GLU A 298 -25.45 13.48 6.92
C GLU A 298 -24.17 14.11 6.33
N GLY A 299 -23.38 14.83 7.12
CA GLY A 299 -22.15 15.51 6.67
C GLY A 299 -21.09 14.51 6.18
N LEU A 300 -20.46 14.80 5.03
CA LEU A 300 -19.44 13.93 4.43
C LEU A 300 -18.30 13.58 5.40
N ILE A 301 -17.79 14.60 6.10
CA ILE A 301 -16.66 14.47 7.02
C ILE A 301 -17.10 13.77 8.29
N ASP A 302 -18.23 14.20 8.88
CA ASP A 302 -18.77 13.61 10.09
C ASP A 302 -19.14 12.15 9.88
N ARG A 303 -19.73 11.82 8.73
CA ARG A 303 -20.03 10.45 8.33
C ARG A 303 -18.78 9.59 8.18
N PHE A 304 -17.69 10.14 7.65
CA PHE A 304 -16.43 9.44 7.53
C PHE A 304 -15.81 9.16 8.91
N TYR A 305 -15.77 10.13 9.80
CA TYR A 305 -15.26 9.94 11.16
C TYR A 305 -16.14 8.98 11.97
N TYR A 306 -17.44 9.09 11.85
CA TYR A 306 -18.40 8.16 12.46
C TYR A 306 -18.12 6.72 12.02
N PHE A 307 -17.88 6.49 10.72
CA PHE A 307 -17.47 5.19 10.23
C PHE A 307 -16.13 4.74 10.82
N THR A 308 -15.15 5.64 10.87
CA THR A 308 -13.82 5.35 11.40
C THR A 308 -13.86 4.91 12.87
N ASP A 309 -14.70 5.57 13.66
CA ASP A 309 -14.79 5.34 15.10
C ASP A 309 -15.52 4.01 15.44
N LEU A 310 -16.52 3.65 14.64
CA LEU A 310 -17.38 2.50 14.92
C LEU A 310 -17.06 1.24 14.10
N TYR A 311 -16.23 1.36 13.07
CA TYR A 311 -15.91 0.23 12.19
C TYR A 311 -15.28 -0.96 12.93
N ASP A 312 -14.33 -0.70 13.81
CA ASP A 312 -13.66 -1.79 14.55
C ASP A 312 -14.63 -2.47 15.52
N THR A 313 -15.55 -1.72 16.13
CA THR A 313 -16.64 -2.26 16.97
C THR A 313 -17.52 -3.22 16.16
N LEU A 314 -17.98 -2.80 14.98
CA LEU A 314 -18.77 -3.66 14.09
C LEU A 314 -17.97 -4.90 13.65
N LYS A 315 -16.79 -4.69 13.09
CA LYS A 315 -15.96 -5.78 12.54
C LYS A 315 -15.60 -6.85 13.58
N ASP A 316 -15.24 -6.45 14.79
CA ASP A 316 -14.84 -7.39 15.84
C ASP A 316 -16.04 -8.15 16.38
N SER A 317 -17.19 -7.49 16.53
CA SER A 317 -18.46 -8.13 16.91
C SER A 317 -18.94 -9.13 15.85
N LEU A 318 -18.86 -8.78 14.54
CA LEU A 318 -19.20 -9.73 13.47
C LEU A 318 -18.38 -11.02 13.52
N SER A 319 -17.12 -10.92 13.94
CA SER A 319 -16.27 -12.10 14.10
C SER A 319 -16.74 -13.02 15.22
N THR A 320 -17.36 -12.49 16.26
CA THR A 320 -17.92 -13.24 17.39
C THR A 320 -19.24 -13.86 17.00
N PHE A 321 -20.20 -13.07 16.50
CA PHE A 321 -21.51 -13.55 16.04
C PHE A 321 -21.39 -14.66 15.01
N MET A 322 -20.45 -14.52 14.05
CA MET A 322 -20.29 -15.50 12.98
C MET A 322 -19.99 -16.91 13.50
N LEU A 323 -19.27 -17.04 14.62
CA LEU A 323 -18.93 -18.34 15.21
C LEU A 323 -20.13 -19.05 15.82
N GLU A 324 -21.24 -18.35 16.13
CA GLU A 324 -22.49 -18.91 16.61
C GLU A 324 -23.27 -19.56 15.47
N TYR A 325 -23.09 -19.09 14.23
CA TYR A 325 -23.85 -19.53 13.06
C TYR A 325 -23.09 -20.46 12.11
N THR A 326 -21.75 -20.48 12.20
CA THR A 326 -20.95 -21.32 11.31
C THR A 326 -19.61 -21.70 11.95
N PRO A 327 -19.13 -22.93 11.73
CA PRO A 327 -17.78 -23.33 12.13
C PRO A 327 -16.72 -22.43 11.47
N LEU A 328 -15.59 -22.22 12.15
CA LEU A 328 -14.50 -21.36 11.68
C LEU A 328 -14.00 -21.75 10.27
N GLU A 329 -14.00 -23.02 9.95
CA GLU A 329 -13.64 -23.58 8.64
C GLU A 329 -14.55 -23.10 7.51
N ASN A 330 -15.82 -22.85 7.78
CA ASN A 330 -16.83 -22.39 6.81
C ASN A 330 -17.03 -20.86 6.85
N ALA A 331 -16.46 -20.18 7.81
CA ALA A 331 -16.65 -18.75 8.05
C ALA A 331 -16.39 -17.86 6.82
N THR A 332 -15.48 -18.29 5.92
CA THR A 332 -15.22 -17.56 4.65
C THR A 332 -16.37 -17.63 3.69
N ALA A 333 -16.80 -18.86 3.39
CA ALA A 333 -17.86 -19.06 2.41
C ALA A 333 -19.15 -18.38 2.90
N PHE A 334 -19.40 -18.45 4.20
CA PHE A 334 -20.48 -17.78 4.88
C PHE A 334 -20.41 -16.25 4.73
N SER A 335 -19.28 -15.64 5.11
CA SER A 335 -19.05 -14.20 5.00
C SER A 335 -19.17 -13.68 3.57
N VAL A 336 -18.54 -14.37 2.61
CA VAL A 336 -18.56 -13.97 1.21
C VAL A 336 -19.96 -14.05 0.62
N ARG A 337 -20.72 -15.09 0.95
CA ARG A 337 -22.09 -15.26 0.46
C ARG A 337 -23.00 -14.13 0.92
N ILE A 338 -22.95 -13.77 2.22
CA ILE A 338 -23.72 -12.65 2.77
C ILE A 338 -23.27 -11.34 2.11
N ALA A 339 -21.96 -11.06 2.11
CA ALA A 339 -21.42 -9.82 1.57
C ALA A 339 -21.79 -9.59 0.11
N LEU A 340 -21.68 -10.62 -0.73
CA LEU A 340 -22.05 -10.51 -2.16
C LEU A 340 -23.54 -10.27 -2.36
N ARG A 341 -24.38 -10.92 -1.56
CA ARG A 341 -25.84 -10.76 -1.68
C ARG A 341 -26.30 -9.37 -1.23
N LEU A 342 -25.77 -8.86 -0.11
CA LEU A 342 -26.00 -7.49 0.37
C LEU A 342 -25.47 -6.46 -0.64
N ALA A 343 -24.25 -6.64 -1.15
CA ALA A 343 -23.65 -5.74 -2.14
C ALA A 343 -24.46 -5.68 -3.45
N ALA A 344 -25.00 -6.82 -3.89
CA ALA A 344 -25.87 -6.87 -5.07
C ALA A 344 -27.23 -6.21 -4.84
N HIS A 345 -27.74 -6.23 -3.61
CA HIS A 345 -29.03 -5.63 -3.26
C HIS A 345 -28.91 -4.11 -2.99
N ARG A 346 -27.80 -3.65 -2.40
CA ARG A 346 -27.55 -2.24 -2.04
C ARG A 346 -26.37 -1.61 -2.79
N PRO A 347 -26.29 -1.68 -4.15
CA PRO A 347 -25.11 -1.24 -4.88
C PRO A 347 -24.86 0.27 -4.76
N LEU A 348 -25.91 1.09 -4.64
CA LEU A 348 -25.78 2.56 -4.51
C LEU A 348 -25.27 2.97 -3.12
N SER A 349 -25.75 2.31 -2.06
CA SER A 349 -25.25 2.54 -0.70
C SER A 349 -23.77 2.20 -0.60
N LEU A 350 -23.38 1.03 -1.12
CA LEU A 350 -22.00 0.60 -1.19
C LEU A 350 -21.13 1.54 -2.02
N LEU A 351 -21.60 1.99 -3.18
CA LEU A 351 -20.89 2.92 -4.04
C LEU A 351 -20.69 4.29 -3.34
N ARG A 352 -21.73 4.81 -2.70
CA ARG A 352 -21.65 6.07 -1.92
C ARG A 352 -20.62 5.96 -0.80
N HIS A 353 -20.65 4.86 -0.04
CA HIS A 353 -19.71 4.60 1.04
C HIS A 353 -18.27 4.46 0.52
N THR A 354 -18.06 3.64 -0.51
CA THR A 354 -16.75 3.44 -1.13
C THR A 354 -16.19 4.74 -1.72
N SER A 355 -17.04 5.57 -2.35
CA SER A 355 -16.64 6.87 -2.89
C SER A 355 -16.21 7.85 -1.79
N MET A 356 -16.90 7.89 -0.65
CA MET A 356 -16.52 8.66 0.52
C MET A 356 -15.14 8.21 1.06
N ASN A 357 -14.95 6.92 1.24
CA ASN A 357 -13.69 6.34 1.69
C ASN A 357 -12.55 6.60 0.70
N PHE A 358 -12.82 6.49 -0.61
CA PHE A 358 -11.85 6.79 -1.66
C PHE A 358 -11.41 8.26 -1.61
N LEU A 359 -12.36 9.20 -1.49
CA LEU A 359 -12.06 10.62 -1.34
C LEU A 359 -11.21 10.89 -0.09
N ALA A 360 -11.60 10.32 1.06
CA ALA A 360 -10.83 10.43 2.29
C ALA A 360 -9.42 9.85 2.14
N GLY A 361 -9.29 8.71 1.46
CA GLY A 361 -8.00 8.09 1.13
C GLY A 361 -7.14 8.96 0.24
N ALA A 362 -7.69 9.54 -0.82
CA ALA A 362 -6.99 10.45 -1.71
C ALA A 362 -6.46 11.69 -0.95
N VAL A 363 -7.29 12.30 -0.09
CA VAL A 363 -6.85 13.43 0.74
C VAL A 363 -5.78 13.00 1.74
N ARG A 364 -5.97 11.87 2.45
CA ARG A 364 -5.01 11.33 3.43
C ARG A 364 -3.70 10.84 2.82
N SER A 365 -3.65 10.65 1.51
CA SER A 365 -2.40 10.35 0.79
C SER A 365 -1.50 11.56 0.62
N VAL A 366 -1.99 12.78 0.88
CA VAL A 366 -1.22 14.03 0.76
C VAL A 366 -1.34 14.95 1.99
N ALA A 367 -2.38 14.77 2.81
CA ALA A 367 -2.64 15.67 3.94
C ALA A 367 -3.54 15.02 5.00
N ILE A 368 -4.11 15.81 5.91
CA ILE A 368 -5.11 15.41 6.89
C ILE A 368 -6.50 15.55 6.26
N PHE A 369 -7.43 14.64 6.56
CA PHE A 369 -8.80 14.73 6.04
C PHE A 369 -9.60 15.81 6.78
N SER A 370 -9.75 16.96 6.15
CA SER A 370 -10.57 18.07 6.65
C SER A 370 -11.06 18.93 5.48
N PRO A 371 -12.04 19.82 5.66
CA PRO A 371 -12.61 20.64 4.56
C PRO A 371 -11.54 21.42 3.78
N ALA A 372 -10.63 22.09 4.48
CA ALA A 372 -9.57 22.87 3.85
C ALA A 372 -8.61 22.00 3.04
N PHE A 373 -8.22 20.82 3.58
CA PHE A 373 -7.30 19.93 2.91
C PHE A 373 -7.94 19.11 1.78
N ILE A 374 -9.25 18.96 1.72
CA ILE A 374 -9.94 18.42 0.53
C ILE A 374 -9.66 19.32 -0.68
N VAL A 375 -9.83 20.65 -0.52
CA VAL A 375 -9.57 21.60 -1.60
C VAL A 375 -8.09 21.60 -1.99
N LEU A 376 -7.18 21.65 -1.01
CA LEU A 376 -5.74 21.63 -1.27
C LEU A 376 -5.28 20.33 -1.95
N ALA A 377 -5.81 19.18 -1.55
CA ALA A 377 -5.52 17.90 -2.19
C ALA A 377 -6.04 17.89 -3.64
N ALA A 378 -7.25 18.37 -3.89
CA ALA A 378 -7.80 18.47 -5.24
C ALA A 378 -6.94 19.36 -6.14
N VAL A 379 -6.49 20.53 -5.64
CA VAL A 379 -5.56 21.41 -6.36
C VAL A 379 -4.23 20.71 -6.61
N PHE A 380 -3.65 20.04 -5.61
CA PHE A 380 -2.40 19.29 -5.75
C PHE A 380 -2.50 18.22 -6.84
N TYR A 381 -3.54 17.39 -6.82
CA TYR A 381 -3.76 16.35 -7.83
C TYR A 381 -3.97 16.94 -9.22
N LEU A 382 -4.77 18.00 -9.34
CA LEU A 382 -5.04 18.66 -10.62
C LEU A 382 -3.77 19.29 -11.21
N VAL A 383 -3.03 20.06 -10.42
CA VAL A 383 -1.81 20.75 -10.85
C VAL A 383 -0.74 19.74 -11.26
N THR A 384 -0.49 18.71 -10.46
CA THR A 384 0.51 17.67 -10.77
C THR A 384 0.12 16.88 -12.02
N LEU A 385 -1.16 16.49 -12.17
CA LEU A 385 -1.67 15.78 -13.33
C LEU A 385 -1.54 16.62 -14.61
N VAL A 386 -2.05 17.85 -14.58
CA VAL A 386 -2.02 18.75 -15.75
C VAL A 386 -0.58 19.06 -16.15
N THR A 387 0.29 19.38 -15.19
CA THR A 387 1.71 19.63 -15.45
C THR A 387 2.38 18.42 -16.09
N ALA A 388 2.17 17.23 -15.55
CA ALA A 388 2.74 16.00 -16.11
C ALA A 388 2.23 15.73 -17.54
N LEU A 389 0.92 15.91 -17.81
CA LEU A 389 0.35 15.71 -19.13
C LEU A 389 0.85 16.75 -20.14
N VAL A 390 0.95 18.02 -19.75
CA VAL A 390 1.45 19.11 -20.62
C VAL A 390 2.94 18.90 -20.96
N CYS A 391 3.78 18.61 -19.97
CA CYS A 391 5.19 18.32 -20.17
C CYS A 391 5.38 17.11 -21.12
N ARG A 392 4.60 16.04 -20.89
CA ARG A 392 4.63 14.86 -21.77
C ARG A 392 4.19 15.18 -23.19
N LYS A 393 3.12 15.98 -23.39
CA LYS A 393 2.63 16.37 -24.72
C LYS A 393 3.65 17.21 -25.46
N LYS A 394 4.34 18.13 -24.76
CA LYS A 394 5.40 18.97 -25.32
C LYS A 394 6.73 18.22 -25.53
N GLY A 395 6.84 16.96 -25.10
CA GLY A 395 8.10 16.19 -25.20
C GLY A 395 9.19 16.63 -24.23
N VAL A 396 8.87 17.49 -23.25
CA VAL A 396 9.80 17.96 -22.22
C VAL A 396 9.58 17.19 -20.91
N LEU A 397 10.66 16.95 -20.14
CA LEU A 397 10.60 16.23 -18.86
C LEU A 397 9.77 14.93 -18.93
N VAL A 398 9.95 14.17 -20.03
CA VAL A 398 9.11 12.99 -20.32
C VAL A 398 9.22 11.93 -19.24
N LEU A 399 10.41 11.75 -18.66
CA LEU A 399 10.66 10.73 -17.66
C LEU A 399 10.09 11.14 -16.29
N GLU A 400 10.26 12.39 -15.89
CA GLU A 400 9.68 13.00 -14.68
C GLU A 400 8.15 12.98 -14.73
N SER A 401 7.59 13.32 -15.90
CA SER A 401 6.14 13.23 -16.13
C SER A 401 5.62 11.80 -16.00
N ARG A 402 6.36 10.80 -16.51
CA ARG A 402 6.00 9.40 -16.36
C ARG A 402 6.08 8.95 -14.90
N LEU A 403 7.07 9.39 -14.15
CA LEU A 403 7.20 9.12 -12.72
C LEU A 403 5.99 9.70 -11.98
N MET A 404 5.61 10.96 -12.26
CA MET A 404 4.45 11.60 -11.62
C MET A 404 3.14 10.88 -11.96
N LEU A 405 2.91 10.53 -13.22
CA LEU A 405 1.71 9.79 -13.63
C LEU A 405 1.65 8.39 -13.00
N ALA A 406 2.79 7.72 -12.87
CA ALA A 406 2.87 6.42 -12.16
C ALA A 406 2.57 6.59 -10.67
N ALA A 407 3.10 7.63 -10.03
CA ALA A 407 2.83 7.94 -8.63
C ALA A 407 1.34 8.19 -8.38
N LEU A 408 0.70 9.00 -9.23
CA LEU A 408 -0.74 9.26 -9.17
C LEU A 408 -1.55 7.96 -9.34
N LEU A 409 -1.23 7.15 -10.34
CA LEU A 409 -1.94 5.89 -10.60
C LEU A 409 -1.81 4.92 -9.42
N LEU A 410 -0.59 4.71 -8.89
CA LEU A 410 -0.36 3.79 -7.77
C LEU A 410 -1.07 4.28 -6.50
N THR A 411 -1.11 5.60 -6.28
CA THR A 411 -1.87 6.20 -5.17
C THR A 411 -3.36 5.94 -5.31
N LEU A 412 -3.94 6.22 -6.47
CA LEU A 412 -5.37 6.00 -6.72
C LEU A 412 -5.75 4.52 -6.62
N LEU A 413 -4.89 3.62 -7.10
CA LEU A 413 -5.09 2.18 -6.92
C LEU A 413 -5.07 1.79 -5.44
N ASN A 414 -4.11 2.29 -4.65
CA ASN A 414 -4.07 2.02 -3.21
C ASN A 414 -5.33 2.55 -2.52
N CYS A 415 -5.74 3.79 -2.80
CA CYS A 415 -6.98 4.37 -2.25
C CYS A 415 -8.21 3.54 -2.61
N TRP A 416 -8.32 3.13 -3.87
CA TRP A 416 -9.44 2.32 -4.36
C TRP A 416 -9.54 0.98 -3.61
N PHE A 417 -8.45 0.21 -3.56
CA PHE A 417 -8.46 -1.09 -2.91
C PHE A 417 -8.69 -1.01 -1.40
N VAL A 418 -8.15 0.01 -0.73
CA VAL A 418 -8.43 0.22 0.69
C VAL A 418 -9.89 0.58 0.91
N SER A 419 -10.46 1.44 0.08
CA SER A 419 -11.85 1.92 0.24
C SER A 419 -12.92 0.84 0.02
N LEU A 420 -12.57 -0.26 -0.65
CA LEU A 420 -13.47 -1.39 -0.85
C LEU A 420 -13.71 -2.24 0.42
N GLY A 421 -12.80 -2.20 1.37
CA GLY A 421 -12.86 -3.12 2.49
C GLY A 421 -12.61 -2.50 3.87
N VAL A 422 -11.84 -1.42 3.95
CA VAL A 422 -11.45 -0.82 5.24
C VAL A 422 -11.64 0.69 5.15
N PHE A 423 -11.76 1.37 6.30
CA PHE A 423 -11.67 2.81 6.31
C PHE A 423 -10.26 3.31 5.94
N ALA A 424 -10.22 4.43 5.21
CA ALA A 424 -8.98 4.99 4.68
C ALA A 424 -8.13 5.66 5.77
N LEU A 425 -7.53 4.85 6.67
CA LEU A 425 -6.60 5.36 7.68
C LEU A 425 -5.37 6.00 7.05
N SER A 426 -4.86 7.05 7.69
CA SER A 426 -3.61 7.70 7.27
C SER A 426 -2.46 6.70 7.14
N ARG A 427 -2.33 5.73 8.06
CA ARG A 427 -1.29 4.68 7.98
C ARG A 427 -1.39 3.80 6.74
N TYR A 428 -2.58 3.59 6.16
CA TYR A 428 -2.76 2.81 4.94
C TYR A 428 -2.50 3.64 3.68
N MET A 429 -2.71 4.95 3.76
CA MET A 429 -2.47 5.89 2.67
C MET A 429 -1.00 6.30 2.59
N PHE A 430 -0.27 6.17 3.69
CA PHE A 430 1.12 6.58 3.81
C PHE A 430 2.08 5.91 2.84
N TYR A 431 1.74 4.72 2.32
CA TYR A 431 2.51 4.08 1.24
C TYR A 431 2.71 4.98 0.03
N SER A 432 1.71 5.76 -0.31
CA SER A 432 1.70 6.61 -1.51
C SER A 432 2.35 7.97 -1.30
N LEU A 433 2.32 8.49 -0.07
CA LEU A 433 2.73 9.86 0.24
C LEU A 433 4.19 10.17 -0.15
N PRO A 434 5.20 9.36 0.24
CA PRO A 434 6.58 9.63 -0.16
C PRO A 434 6.77 9.64 -1.68
N LEU A 435 6.10 8.73 -2.39
CA LEU A 435 6.19 8.65 -3.85
C LEU A 435 5.57 9.87 -4.54
N LEU A 436 4.41 10.34 -4.07
CA LEU A 436 3.75 11.53 -4.62
C LEU A 436 4.60 12.78 -4.44
N TYR A 437 5.12 13.00 -3.22
CA TYR A 437 5.93 14.19 -2.94
C TYR A 437 7.25 14.17 -3.70
N LEU A 438 7.95 13.02 -3.76
CA LEU A 438 9.17 12.86 -4.55
C LEU A 438 8.93 13.14 -6.03
N ALA A 439 7.88 12.56 -6.61
CA ALA A 439 7.58 12.73 -8.02
C ALA A 439 7.20 14.18 -8.34
N ALA A 440 6.45 14.84 -7.47
CA ALA A 440 6.08 16.25 -7.60
C ALA A 440 7.31 17.16 -7.48
N GLU A 441 8.14 16.96 -6.46
CA GLU A 441 9.39 17.71 -6.27
C GLU A 441 10.28 17.64 -7.51
N ILE A 442 10.56 16.42 -7.98
CA ILE A 442 11.40 16.21 -9.15
C ILE A 442 10.82 16.92 -10.38
N LEU A 443 9.51 16.76 -10.62
CA LEU A 443 8.85 17.39 -11.77
C LEU A 443 8.92 18.92 -11.71
N PHE A 444 8.57 19.51 -10.56
CA PHE A 444 8.51 20.98 -10.41
C PHE A 444 9.88 21.62 -10.36
N ILE A 445 10.87 21.06 -9.67
CA ILE A 445 12.23 21.59 -9.64
C ILE A 445 12.83 21.57 -11.07
N ARG A 446 12.69 20.46 -11.79
CA ARG A 446 13.17 20.36 -13.16
C ARG A 446 12.46 21.32 -14.11
N LEU A 447 11.15 21.51 -13.92
CA LEU A 447 10.39 22.50 -14.69
C LEU A 447 10.89 23.93 -14.41
N LEU A 448 11.09 24.30 -13.15
CA LEU A 448 11.64 25.60 -12.77
C LEU A 448 13.02 25.81 -13.38
N LEU A 449 13.91 24.83 -13.30
CA LEU A 449 15.25 24.91 -13.90
C LEU A 449 15.18 25.11 -15.42
N LEU A 450 14.22 24.51 -16.11
CA LEU A 450 14.00 24.74 -17.54
C LEU A 450 13.51 26.17 -17.84
N LEU A 451 12.59 26.68 -17.03
CA LEU A 451 12.01 28.03 -17.22
C LEU A 451 13.05 29.13 -16.95
N PHE A 452 13.92 28.94 -15.97
CA PHE A 452 14.95 29.91 -15.61
C PHE A 452 16.27 29.74 -16.34
N LYS A 453 16.43 28.71 -17.21
CA LYS A 453 17.57 28.59 -18.07
C LYS A 453 17.54 29.73 -19.09
N LYS A 454 18.30 30.80 -18.84
CA LYS A 454 18.43 31.94 -19.79
C LYS A 454 18.72 31.38 -21.18
N LYS A 455 17.91 31.79 -22.17
CA LYS A 455 18.32 31.61 -23.59
C LYS A 455 19.71 32.16 -23.70
N PRO A 456 20.66 31.43 -24.34
CA PRO A 456 21.93 32.03 -24.68
C PRO A 456 21.61 33.33 -25.44
N ALA A 457 22.25 34.44 -25.03
CA ALA A 457 22.11 35.68 -25.78
C ALA A 457 22.50 35.34 -27.22
N GLU A 458 21.58 35.52 -28.14
CA GLU A 458 21.89 35.47 -29.57
C GLU A 458 22.89 36.58 -29.84
N THR A 459 24.19 36.26 -29.86
CA THR A 459 25.28 37.12 -30.29
C THR A 459 25.46 36.99 -31.80
#